data_b1e94347c3ffa5434efa9fd5f1f64f56
#
_entry.id   b1e94347c3ffa5434efa9fd5f1f64f56
#
_cell.length_a   1.000
_cell.length_b   1.000
_cell.length_c   1.000
_cell.angle_alpha   90.00
_cell.angle_beta   90.00
_cell.angle_gamma   90.00
#
_symmetry.space_group_name_H-M   'P 1'
#
loop_
_entity.id
_entity.type
_entity.pdbx_description
1 polymer ?
#
loop_
_entity_poly.entity_id
_entity_poly.type
_entity_poly.pdbx_seq_one_letter_code
_entity_poly.pdbx_strand_id
1 'polypeptide(L)'
;MIDRNKIPRSAEDDYSREIVEHRQRFIEQQTGAELEHTKQFSFDPHEMESNIENFWGVAQIPIGVAGPLLVNGEHAQGEFYVPMATVEGTMLASYNRGMKVIRECGGVLTTVSEESMQRSPVFIFRNARQARDFQLWLKDNFEAIKAKAETSTSVGKLHDIESYHAHSMVFTRFDYSTGDAAGQNMVSRATFIACEWINEQRPEMLHYMLSGNFDTEKKTSSVNLLKTRGKRVTAEITVPREILMKHLRVAPEQIAYGQQISTLSAILTNSSNNANHPANALAALYLATGQDVANIGESNQCTTYQ
;
A
#
# COMPACT_ATOMS: atom_id res chain seq x y z
N MET A 1 29.02 -29.42 16.44
CA MET A 1 28.94 -29.27 14.98
C MET A 1 27.91 -28.19 14.69
N ILE A 2 28.34 -27.07 14.14
CA ILE A 2 27.38 -26.03 13.65
C ILE A 2 26.60 -26.68 12.50
N ASP A 3 25.28 -26.72 12.65
CA ASP A 3 24.41 -27.21 11.58
C ASP A 3 24.56 -26.25 10.37
N ARG A 4 25.27 -26.69 9.36
CA ARG A 4 25.65 -25.89 8.19
C ARG A 4 24.44 -25.37 7.36
N ASN A 5 23.24 -25.78 7.73
CA ASN A 5 22.01 -25.43 7.00
C ASN A 5 21.12 -24.44 7.76
N LYS A 6 21.50 -24.00 8.95
CA LYS A 6 20.70 -23.05 9.72
C LYS A 6 21.35 -21.67 9.78
N ILE A 7 20.57 -20.64 9.45
CA ILE A 7 20.98 -19.25 9.64
C ILE A 7 21.36 -19.05 11.11
N PRO A 8 22.53 -18.44 11.41
CA PRO A 8 22.95 -18.17 12.79
C PRO A 8 21.95 -17.31 13.56
N ARG A 9 21.64 -17.70 14.79
CA ARG A 9 20.76 -16.97 15.71
C ARG A 9 21.37 -16.93 17.11
N SER A 10 21.07 -15.87 17.84
CA SER A 10 21.37 -15.74 19.25
C SER A 10 20.08 -15.71 20.06
N ALA A 11 20.01 -16.51 21.13
CA ALA A 11 18.86 -16.50 22.05
C ALA A 11 18.94 -15.32 23.04
N GLU A 12 20.13 -14.75 23.27
CA GLU A 12 20.35 -13.65 24.19
C GLU A 12 20.14 -12.30 23.48
N ASP A 13 20.73 -12.15 22.29
CA ASP A 13 20.65 -10.91 21.51
C ASP A 13 20.82 -11.21 20.01
N ASP A 14 19.69 -11.29 19.29
CA ASP A 14 19.65 -11.64 17.85
C ASP A 14 19.96 -10.44 16.94
N TYR A 15 20.21 -9.25 17.53
CA TYR A 15 20.57 -8.02 16.83
C TYR A 15 21.94 -7.45 17.24
N SER A 16 22.72 -8.14 18.08
CA SER A 16 24.10 -7.72 18.37
C SER A 16 24.95 -7.67 17.10
N ARG A 17 25.95 -6.79 17.07
CA ARG A 17 26.90 -6.72 15.95
C ARG A 17 27.60 -8.05 15.69
N GLU A 18 27.88 -8.80 16.74
CA GLU A 18 28.54 -10.09 16.64
C GLU A 18 27.71 -11.12 15.86
N ILE A 19 26.41 -11.25 16.16
CA ILE A 19 25.52 -12.17 15.43
C ILE A 19 25.30 -11.71 13.99
N VAL A 20 25.22 -10.40 13.73
CA VAL A 20 25.11 -9.84 12.39
C VAL A 20 26.36 -10.20 11.56
N GLU A 21 27.57 -10.00 12.09
CA GLU A 21 28.81 -10.40 11.43
C GLU A 21 28.91 -11.91 11.23
N HIS A 22 28.37 -12.71 12.16
CA HIS A 22 28.33 -14.17 12.01
C HIS A 22 27.41 -14.55 10.84
N ARG A 23 26.26 -13.90 10.66
CA ARG A 23 25.36 -14.08 9.49
C ARG A 23 26.05 -13.67 8.20
N GLN A 24 26.78 -12.57 8.18
CA GLN A 24 27.54 -12.14 7.00
C GLN A 24 28.56 -13.21 6.58
N ARG A 25 29.39 -13.67 7.51
CA ARG A 25 30.36 -14.77 7.26
C ARG A 25 29.67 -16.06 6.82
N PHE A 26 28.54 -16.40 7.41
CA PHE A 26 27.74 -17.55 7.02
C PHE A 26 27.27 -17.45 5.57
N ILE A 27 26.74 -16.29 5.15
CA ILE A 27 26.27 -16.08 3.77
C ILE A 27 27.45 -16.18 2.79
N GLU A 28 28.57 -15.50 3.07
CA GLU A 28 29.77 -15.56 2.24
C GLU A 28 30.27 -17.00 2.07
N GLN A 29 30.28 -17.80 3.14
CA GLN A 29 30.70 -19.20 3.11
C GLN A 29 29.74 -20.11 2.36
N GLN A 30 28.42 -19.88 2.47
CA GLN A 30 27.41 -20.71 1.82
C GLN A 30 27.23 -20.41 0.33
N THR A 31 27.42 -19.16 -0.06
CA THR A 31 27.11 -18.68 -1.41
C THR A 31 28.35 -18.41 -2.27
N GLY A 32 29.49 -18.20 -1.64
CA GLY A 32 30.70 -17.67 -2.30
C GLY A 32 30.59 -16.20 -2.74
N ALA A 33 29.55 -15.49 -2.30
CA ALA A 33 29.35 -14.10 -2.65
C ALA A 33 30.25 -13.18 -1.82
N GLU A 34 30.78 -12.13 -2.45
CA GLU A 34 31.46 -11.05 -1.76
C GLU A 34 30.43 -9.98 -1.33
N LEU A 35 30.35 -9.69 -0.02
CA LEU A 35 29.36 -8.78 0.56
C LEU A 35 29.94 -7.37 0.81
N GLU A 36 30.79 -6.86 -0.08
CA GLU A 36 31.53 -5.62 0.16
C GLU A 36 30.62 -4.43 0.54
N HIS A 37 29.54 -4.24 -0.18
CA HIS A 37 28.64 -3.09 0.00
C HIS A 37 27.47 -3.37 0.93
N THR A 38 26.87 -4.55 0.83
CA THR A 38 25.65 -4.88 1.58
C THR A 38 25.84 -5.04 3.06
N LYS A 39 27.06 -5.35 3.52
CA LYS A 39 27.40 -5.48 4.95
C LYS A 39 27.70 -4.15 5.64
N GLN A 40 27.75 -3.03 4.91
CA GLN A 40 28.03 -1.71 5.46
C GLN A 40 26.73 -0.95 5.73
N PHE A 41 26.47 -0.60 6.98
CA PHE A 41 25.32 0.20 7.40
C PHE A 41 25.71 1.11 8.58
N SER A 42 25.00 2.22 8.76
CA SER A 42 25.35 3.31 9.66
C SER A 42 24.55 3.37 10.96
N PHE A 43 23.54 2.52 11.13
CA PHE A 43 22.66 2.50 12.30
C PHE A 43 22.96 1.32 13.23
N ASP A 44 22.39 1.34 14.44
CA ASP A 44 22.47 0.21 15.37
C ASP A 44 21.55 -0.93 14.89
N PRO A 45 22.03 -2.18 14.74
CA PRO A 45 21.18 -3.30 14.35
C PRO A 45 19.95 -3.50 15.23
N HIS A 46 19.96 -3.09 16.50
CA HIS A 46 18.80 -3.17 17.39
C HIS A 46 17.62 -2.31 16.93
N GLU A 47 17.85 -1.27 16.11
CA GLU A 47 16.77 -0.49 15.49
C GLU A 47 15.94 -1.33 14.50
N MET A 48 16.46 -2.50 14.10
CA MET A 48 15.78 -3.42 13.20
C MET A 48 14.90 -4.45 13.92
N GLU A 49 14.93 -4.47 15.24
CA GLU A 49 14.07 -5.34 16.04
C GLU A 49 12.59 -5.10 15.70
N SER A 50 11.85 -6.19 15.50
CA SER A 50 10.45 -6.18 15.04
C SER A 50 10.21 -5.68 13.60
N ASN A 51 11.24 -5.23 12.88
CA ASN A 51 11.14 -4.82 11.48
C ASN A 51 11.62 -5.91 10.51
N ILE A 52 12.74 -6.58 10.83
CA ILE A 52 13.31 -7.64 9.99
C ILE A 52 14.05 -8.67 10.84
N GLU A 53 13.72 -9.94 10.69
CA GLU A 53 14.40 -11.05 11.34
C GLU A 53 15.69 -11.41 10.59
N ASN A 54 16.64 -12.02 11.34
CA ASN A 54 17.93 -12.46 10.79
C ASN A 54 18.69 -11.35 10.05
N PHE A 55 18.59 -10.12 10.54
CA PHE A 55 19.25 -8.96 9.94
C PHE A 55 20.75 -9.22 9.76
N TRP A 56 21.30 -8.90 8.58
CA TRP A 56 22.72 -9.09 8.25
C TRP A 56 23.30 -7.94 7.40
N GLY A 57 22.49 -7.02 6.91
CA GLY A 57 22.98 -5.92 6.09
C GLY A 57 21.87 -5.17 5.38
N VAL A 58 22.26 -4.27 4.47
CA VAL A 58 21.33 -3.37 3.75
C VAL A 58 21.52 -3.46 2.23
N ALA A 59 20.44 -3.27 1.49
CA ALA A 59 20.53 -2.97 0.08
C ALA A 59 20.80 -1.48 -0.12
N GLN A 60 21.82 -1.14 -0.91
CA GLN A 60 22.12 0.25 -1.25
C GLN A 60 21.46 0.60 -2.58
N ILE A 61 20.47 1.48 -2.53
CA ILE A 61 19.75 1.96 -3.72
C ILE A 61 20.01 3.46 -3.85
N PRO A 62 20.43 3.96 -5.02
CA PRO A 62 20.67 5.38 -5.24
C PRO A 62 19.39 6.19 -4.98
N ILE A 63 19.51 7.30 -4.26
CA ILE A 63 18.43 8.25 -3.99
C ILE A 63 18.72 9.57 -4.69
N GLY A 64 17.76 10.04 -5.49
CA GLY A 64 17.74 11.38 -6.05
C GLY A 64 16.58 12.19 -5.47
N VAL A 65 16.50 13.46 -5.84
CA VAL A 65 15.42 14.35 -5.46
C VAL A 65 14.73 14.94 -6.68
N ALA A 66 13.40 14.87 -6.71
CA ALA A 66 12.57 15.54 -7.70
C ALA A 66 11.84 16.72 -7.05
N GLY A 67 11.65 17.81 -7.81
CA GLY A 67 10.95 18.99 -7.30
C GLY A 67 11.50 20.33 -7.79
N PRO A 68 10.90 21.45 -7.30
CA PRO A 68 9.74 21.46 -6.42
C PRO A 68 8.43 21.10 -7.14
N LEU A 69 7.57 20.35 -6.46
CA LEU A 69 6.19 20.12 -6.83
C LEU A 69 5.30 21.14 -6.10
N LEU A 70 4.64 22.01 -6.83
CA LEU A 70 3.69 22.96 -6.24
C LEU A 70 2.32 22.33 -6.10
N VAL A 71 1.84 22.20 -4.87
CA VAL A 71 0.55 21.60 -4.52
C VAL A 71 -0.37 22.66 -3.90
N ASN A 72 -1.61 22.70 -4.36
CA ASN A 72 -2.72 23.50 -3.83
C ASN A 72 -3.80 22.52 -3.34
N GLY A 73 -3.51 21.75 -2.30
CA GLY A 73 -4.42 20.71 -1.81
C GLY A 73 -5.08 21.08 -0.48
N GLU A 74 -6.09 20.30 -0.09
CA GLU A 74 -6.80 20.46 1.17
C GLU A 74 -5.90 20.15 2.38
N HIS A 75 -4.98 19.19 2.24
CA HIS A 75 -4.10 18.71 3.31
C HIS A 75 -2.62 19.06 3.10
N ALA A 76 -2.25 19.46 1.88
CA ALA A 76 -0.88 19.85 1.54
C ALA A 76 -0.91 21.10 0.68
N GLN A 77 -0.18 22.14 1.09
CA GLN A 77 -0.05 23.40 0.36
C GLN A 77 1.41 23.86 0.34
N GLY A 78 1.88 24.29 -0.83
CA GLY A 78 3.23 24.82 -1.01
C GLY A 78 4.09 23.97 -1.93
N GLU A 79 5.39 24.20 -1.88
CA GLU A 79 6.40 23.52 -2.70
C GLU A 79 7.01 22.33 -1.94
N PHE A 80 7.04 21.16 -2.59
CA PHE A 80 7.55 19.93 -2.01
C PHE A 80 8.68 19.34 -2.86
N TYR A 81 9.72 18.85 -2.19
CA TYR A 81 10.79 18.05 -2.78
C TYR A 81 10.55 16.58 -2.45
N VAL A 82 10.58 15.73 -3.46
CA VAL A 82 10.23 14.31 -3.36
C VAL A 82 11.48 13.45 -3.46
N PRO A 83 11.88 12.71 -2.42
CA PRO A 83 12.97 11.76 -2.52
C PRO A 83 12.53 10.56 -3.37
N MET A 84 13.41 10.09 -4.25
CA MET A 84 13.12 8.98 -5.15
C MET A 84 14.32 8.03 -5.20
N ALA A 85 14.15 6.81 -4.67
CA ALA A 85 15.15 5.75 -4.72
C ALA A 85 14.91 4.87 -5.96
N THR A 86 15.83 4.90 -6.93
CA THR A 86 15.64 4.19 -8.20
C THR A 86 16.94 3.94 -8.91
N VAL A 87 16.96 2.90 -9.74
CA VAL A 87 18.00 2.62 -10.74
C VAL A 87 17.51 2.83 -12.19
N GLU A 88 16.25 3.30 -12.35
CA GLU A 88 15.68 3.60 -13.66
C GLU A 88 16.26 4.92 -14.20
N GLY A 89 16.96 4.84 -15.32
CA GLY A 89 17.54 6.01 -16.00
C GLY A 89 16.48 7.00 -16.44
N THR A 90 16.77 8.30 -16.33
CA THR A 90 15.93 9.43 -16.75
C THR A 90 14.61 9.61 -15.98
N MET A 91 14.26 8.73 -15.04
CA MET A 91 13.00 8.84 -14.31
C MET A 91 12.85 10.18 -13.58
N LEU A 92 13.86 10.57 -12.80
CA LEU A 92 13.82 11.87 -12.08
C LEU A 92 13.75 13.06 -13.04
N ALA A 93 14.43 13.00 -14.18
CA ALA A 93 14.36 14.05 -15.19
C ALA A 93 12.95 14.19 -15.78
N SER A 94 12.25 13.07 -15.97
CA SER A 94 10.85 13.05 -16.42
C SER A 94 9.92 13.68 -15.39
N TYR A 95 10.02 13.30 -14.11
CA TYR A 95 9.22 13.89 -13.03
C TYR A 95 9.53 15.38 -12.85
N ASN A 96 10.79 15.78 -12.84
CA ASN A 96 11.19 17.20 -12.75
C ASN A 96 10.59 18.03 -13.88
N ARG A 97 10.52 17.50 -15.10
CA ARG A 97 9.88 18.18 -16.24
C ARG A 97 8.37 18.38 -15.98
N GLY A 98 7.67 17.35 -15.50
CA GLY A 98 6.25 17.45 -15.14
C GLY A 98 6.01 18.43 -14.00
N MET A 99 6.81 18.37 -12.93
CA MET A 99 6.72 19.29 -11.79
C MET A 99 6.97 20.75 -12.19
N LYS A 100 7.88 20.98 -13.14
CA LYS A 100 8.09 22.32 -13.70
C LYS A 100 6.87 22.83 -14.45
N VAL A 101 6.21 22.00 -15.25
CA VAL A 101 4.95 22.35 -15.93
C VAL A 101 3.87 22.70 -14.90
N ILE A 102 3.70 21.85 -13.90
CA ILE A 102 2.74 22.07 -12.81
C ILE A 102 2.98 23.43 -12.13
N ARG A 103 4.21 23.73 -11.79
CA ARG A 103 4.56 25.00 -11.14
C ARG A 103 4.31 26.22 -12.04
N GLU A 104 4.65 26.16 -13.33
CA GLU A 104 4.40 27.26 -14.26
C GLU A 104 2.88 27.48 -14.50
N CYS A 105 2.06 26.47 -14.23
CA CYS A 105 0.59 26.57 -14.27
C CYS A 105 -0.04 27.03 -12.95
N GLY A 106 0.75 27.35 -11.92
CA GLY A 106 0.24 27.79 -10.62
C GLY A 106 -0.01 26.67 -9.61
N GLY A 107 0.43 25.45 -9.90
CA GLY A 107 0.29 24.30 -8.99
C GLY A 107 -0.81 23.32 -9.39
N VAL A 108 -0.79 22.14 -8.79
CA VAL A 108 -1.81 21.10 -8.93
C VAL A 108 -2.83 21.21 -7.80
N LEU A 109 -4.12 21.20 -8.13
CA LEU A 109 -5.18 21.07 -7.15
C LEU A 109 -5.32 19.60 -6.74
N THR A 110 -5.35 19.31 -5.44
CA THR A 110 -5.53 17.94 -4.96
C THR A 110 -6.67 17.84 -3.94
N THR A 111 -7.51 16.83 -4.13
CA THR A 111 -8.67 16.53 -3.27
C THR A 111 -8.60 15.08 -2.81
N VAL A 112 -8.73 14.83 -1.50
CA VAL A 112 -8.88 13.50 -0.93
C VAL A 112 -10.36 13.18 -0.82
N SER A 113 -10.87 12.34 -1.73
CA SER A 113 -12.31 12.02 -1.79
C SER A 113 -12.71 10.86 -0.89
N GLU A 114 -11.80 9.95 -0.59
CA GLU A 114 -12.05 8.76 0.22
C GLU A 114 -10.80 8.35 0.98
N GLU A 115 -11.01 7.82 2.18
CA GLU A 115 -9.98 7.17 2.97
C GLU A 115 -10.57 5.94 3.66
N SER A 116 -9.97 4.78 3.44
CA SER A 116 -10.42 3.53 4.07
C SER A 116 -9.31 2.48 4.08
N MET A 117 -9.18 1.77 5.19
CA MET A 117 -8.32 0.61 5.32
C MET A 117 -9.13 -0.60 5.75
N GLN A 118 -8.95 -1.72 5.06
CA GLN A 118 -9.81 -2.88 5.26
C GLN A 118 -9.07 -4.07 5.86
N ARG A 119 -9.87 -4.86 6.61
CA ARG A 119 -9.61 -6.28 6.86
C ARG A 119 -10.84 -7.09 6.47
N SER A 120 -10.64 -8.24 5.84
CA SER A 120 -11.73 -8.99 5.22
C SER A 120 -11.79 -10.42 5.73
N PRO A 121 -12.36 -10.66 6.92
CA PRO A 121 -12.62 -12.02 7.36
C PRO A 121 -13.69 -12.68 6.50
N VAL A 122 -13.60 -14.00 6.43
CA VAL A 122 -14.64 -14.87 5.87
C VAL A 122 -15.21 -15.75 6.95
N PHE A 123 -16.55 -15.81 7.02
CA PHE A 123 -17.30 -16.60 7.98
C PHE A 123 -17.95 -17.78 7.29
N ILE A 124 -17.82 -18.98 7.84
CA ILE A 124 -18.16 -20.25 7.20
C ILE A 124 -19.24 -20.98 7.99
N PHE A 125 -20.29 -21.39 7.30
CA PHE A 125 -21.49 -22.01 7.84
C PHE A 125 -21.74 -23.39 7.20
N ARG A 126 -22.69 -24.15 7.74
CA ARG A 126 -23.06 -25.46 7.18
C ARG A 126 -23.83 -25.36 5.87
N ASN A 127 -24.55 -24.28 5.65
CA ASN A 127 -25.38 -24.07 4.47
C ASN A 127 -25.62 -22.59 4.17
N ALA A 128 -26.15 -22.31 2.97
CA ALA A 128 -26.43 -20.97 2.50
C ALA A 128 -27.48 -20.20 3.30
N ARG A 129 -28.42 -20.88 3.96
CA ARG A 129 -29.43 -20.20 4.79
C ARG A 129 -28.78 -19.58 6.02
N GLN A 130 -27.95 -20.33 6.73
CA GLN A 130 -27.19 -19.80 7.87
C GLN A 130 -26.29 -18.63 7.46
N ALA A 131 -25.62 -18.73 6.31
CA ALA A 131 -24.79 -17.66 5.78
C ALA A 131 -25.62 -16.39 5.48
N ARG A 132 -26.79 -16.53 4.84
CA ARG A 132 -27.70 -15.41 4.59
C ARG A 132 -28.20 -14.79 5.90
N ASP A 133 -28.61 -15.60 6.84
CA ASP A 133 -29.15 -15.13 8.13
C ASP A 133 -28.06 -14.43 8.95
N PHE A 134 -26.81 -14.84 8.81
CA PHE A 134 -25.66 -14.15 9.37
C PHE A 134 -25.42 -12.77 8.73
N GLN A 135 -25.62 -12.60 7.42
CA GLN A 135 -25.50 -11.28 6.80
C GLN A 135 -26.53 -10.27 7.36
N LEU A 136 -27.75 -10.73 7.64
CA LEU A 136 -28.77 -9.87 8.27
C LEU A 136 -28.34 -9.52 9.69
N TRP A 137 -27.90 -10.51 10.45
CA TRP A 137 -27.42 -10.34 11.81
C TRP A 137 -26.25 -9.37 11.92
N LEU A 138 -25.29 -9.40 10.96
CA LEU A 138 -24.17 -8.45 10.92
C LEU A 138 -24.64 -7.00 10.86
N LYS A 139 -25.66 -6.73 10.04
CA LYS A 139 -26.24 -5.38 9.89
C LYS A 139 -26.92 -4.94 11.19
N ASP A 140 -27.72 -5.82 11.80
CA ASP A 140 -28.45 -5.53 13.02
C ASP A 140 -27.54 -5.33 14.23
N ASN A 141 -26.33 -5.90 14.21
CA ASN A 141 -25.36 -5.85 15.30
C ASN A 141 -24.13 -4.97 15.01
N PHE A 142 -24.17 -4.14 13.98
CA PHE A 142 -23.04 -3.31 13.58
C PHE A 142 -22.45 -2.50 14.73
N GLU A 143 -23.28 -1.80 15.51
CA GLU A 143 -22.82 -0.97 16.63
C GLU A 143 -22.13 -1.76 17.74
N ALA A 144 -22.61 -2.99 18.02
CA ALA A 144 -21.99 -3.87 19.00
C ALA A 144 -20.62 -4.39 18.50
N ILE A 145 -20.53 -4.74 17.22
CA ILE A 145 -19.29 -5.18 16.56
C ILE A 145 -18.29 -4.02 16.55
N LYS A 146 -18.72 -2.84 16.18
CA LYS A 146 -17.91 -1.62 16.18
C LYS A 146 -17.35 -1.32 17.56
N ALA A 147 -18.19 -1.35 18.59
CA ALA A 147 -17.76 -1.13 19.96
C ALA A 147 -16.67 -2.12 20.39
N LYS A 148 -16.75 -3.39 19.96
CA LYS A 148 -15.72 -4.39 20.22
C LYS A 148 -14.43 -4.16 19.43
N ALA A 149 -14.53 -3.90 18.14
CA ALA A 149 -13.38 -3.61 17.29
C ALA A 149 -12.54 -2.42 17.84
N GLU A 150 -13.23 -1.35 18.23
CA GLU A 150 -12.61 -0.12 18.70
C GLU A 150 -11.99 -0.22 20.11
N THR A 151 -12.19 -1.29 20.86
CA THR A 151 -11.53 -1.47 22.17
C THR A 151 -10.02 -1.57 22.10
N SER A 152 -9.47 -1.94 20.94
CA SER A 152 -8.04 -2.17 20.74
C SER A 152 -7.28 -0.96 20.17
N THR A 153 -7.98 0.11 19.84
CA THR A 153 -7.39 1.29 19.20
C THR A 153 -8.06 2.57 19.66
N SER A 154 -7.26 3.61 19.85
CA SER A 154 -7.75 4.97 20.15
C SER A 154 -7.99 5.79 18.87
N VAL A 155 -7.37 5.43 17.77
CA VAL A 155 -7.38 6.16 16.50
C VAL A 155 -8.30 5.51 15.47
N GLY A 156 -8.19 4.20 15.29
CA GLY A 156 -8.97 3.46 14.28
C GLY A 156 -10.46 3.49 14.58
N LYS A 157 -11.26 3.80 13.58
CA LYS A 157 -12.73 3.83 13.67
C LYS A 157 -13.33 2.94 12.59
N LEU A 158 -14.18 2.00 13.00
CA LEU A 158 -14.94 1.16 12.09
C LEU A 158 -16.14 1.94 11.55
N HIS A 159 -16.23 2.10 10.24
CA HIS A 159 -17.28 2.87 9.57
C HIS A 159 -18.34 1.99 8.95
N ASP A 160 -17.96 0.85 8.38
CA ASP A 160 -18.88 -0.05 7.70
C ASP A 160 -18.37 -1.50 7.73
N ILE A 161 -19.31 -2.44 7.54
CA ILE A 161 -19.03 -3.86 7.29
C ILE A 161 -19.81 -4.28 6.06
N GLU A 162 -19.17 -4.25 4.91
CA GLU A 162 -19.77 -4.82 3.70
C GLU A 162 -19.74 -6.36 3.79
N SER A 163 -20.76 -7.01 3.27
CA SER A 163 -20.83 -8.47 3.28
C SER A 163 -21.28 -9.05 1.94
N TYR A 164 -20.60 -10.09 1.50
CA TYR A 164 -20.80 -10.76 0.21
C TYR A 164 -21.00 -12.24 0.42
N HIS A 165 -22.18 -12.74 0.06
CA HIS A 165 -22.58 -14.13 0.24
C HIS A 165 -22.14 -14.97 -0.95
N ALA A 166 -21.43 -16.05 -0.68
CA ALA A 166 -21.08 -17.06 -1.68
C ALA A 166 -21.23 -18.47 -1.07
N HIS A 167 -22.21 -19.24 -1.55
CA HIS A 167 -22.53 -20.58 -1.07
C HIS A 167 -22.82 -20.60 0.46
N SER A 168 -22.01 -21.26 1.26
CA SER A 168 -22.10 -21.29 2.73
C SER A 168 -21.12 -20.33 3.42
N MET A 169 -20.56 -19.39 2.69
CA MET A 169 -19.56 -18.44 3.16
C MET A 169 -20.06 -17.01 3.06
N VAL A 170 -19.67 -16.18 4.00
CA VAL A 170 -19.87 -14.74 3.96
C VAL A 170 -18.50 -14.07 4.02
N PHE A 171 -18.10 -13.51 2.91
CA PHE A 171 -16.92 -12.63 2.84
C PHE A 171 -17.34 -11.26 3.32
N THR A 172 -16.50 -10.63 4.12
CA THR A 172 -16.78 -9.30 4.63
C THR A 172 -15.62 -8.34 4.36
N ARG A 173 -15.91 -7.04 4.35
CA ARG A 173 -14.94 -5.97 4.39
C ARG A 173 -15.26 -5.09 5.58
N PHE A 174 -14.39 -5.07 6.56
CA PHE A 174 -14.43 -4.16 7.70
C PHE A 174 -13.64 -2.91 7.32
N ASP A 175 -14.32 -1.79 7.14
CA ASP A 175 -13.76 -0.54 6.66
C ASP A 175 -13.46 0.41 7.81
N TYR A 176 -12.17 0.80 7.94
CA TYR A 176 -11.71 1.65 9.02
C TYR A 176 -11.06 2.94 8.50
N SER A 177 -11.22 4.04 9.22
CA SER A 177 -10.27 5.16 9.17
C SER A 177 -9.10 4.88 10.12
N THR A 178 -7.90 5.33 9.75
CA THR A 178 -6.67 5.01 10.47
C THR A 178 -5.82 6.23 10.84
N GLY A 179 -6.29 7.43 10.50
CA GLY A 179 -5.51 8.67 10.67
C GLY A 179 -4.31 8.72 9.71
N ASP A 180 -3.16 9.16 10.19
CA ASP A 180 -1.98 9.36 9.35
C ASP A 180 -1.26 8.06 8.95
N ALA A 181 -1.45 6.98 9.71
CA ALA A 181 -0.84 5.69 9.40
C ALA A 181 -1.64 4.90 8.37
N ALA A 182 -0.99 4.05 7.58
CA ALA A 182 -1.66 3.05 6.75
C ALA A 182 -2.54 2.10 7.58
N GLY A 183 -2.11 1.76 8.80
CA GLY A 183 -2.93 1.12 9.83
C GLY A 183 -3.21 -0.36 9.64
N GLN A 184 -2.55 -1.08 8.73
CA GLN A 184 -2.82 -2.49 8.42
C GLN A 184 -2.80 -3.41 9.66
N ASN A 185 -1.79 -3.26 10.52
CA ASN A 185 -1.68 -4.07 11.75
C ASN A 185 -2.77 -3.71 12.76
N MET A 186 -3.08 -2.41 12.87
CA MET A 186 -4.13 -1.91 13.77
C MET A 186 -5.50 -2.46 13.38
N VAL A 187 -5.89 -2.35 12.10
CA VAL A 187 -7.18 -2.87 11.63
C VAL A 187 -7.25 -4.39 11.69
N SER A 188 -6.13 -5.09 11.50
CA SER A 188 -6.06 -6.55 11.68
C SER A 188 -6.37 -6.95 13.10
N ARG A 189 -5.78 -6.27 14.09
CA ARG A 189 -6.04 -6.51 15.52
C ARG A 189 -7.47 -6.17 15.92
N ALA A 190 -7.98 -5.02 15.47
CA ALA A 190 -9.34 -4.59 15.75
C ALA A 190 -10.37 -5.58 15.18
N THR A 191 -10.18 -6.00 13.94
CA THR A 191 -11.05 -6.98 13.29
C THR A 191 -10.95 -8.36 13.96
N PHE A 192 -9.77 -8.79 14.41
CA PHE A 192 -9.62 -10.04 15.16
C PHE A 192 -10.49 -10.04 16.42
N ILE A 193 -10.43 -8.97 17.23
CA ILE A 193 -11.24 -8.86 18.46
C ILE A 193 -12.74 -8.87 18.13
N ALA A 194 -13.14 -8.19 17.05
CA ALA A 194 -14.52 -8.24 16.58
C ALA A 194 -14.94 -9.65 16.15
N CYS A 195 -14.07 -10.37 15.44
CA CYS A 195 -14.34 -11.75 15.00
C CYS A 195 -14.46 -12.73 16.18
N GLU A 196 -13.62 -12.60 17.20
CA GLU A 196 -13.75 -13.41 18.43
C GLU A 196 -15.11 -13.18 19.10
N TRP A 197 -15.52 -11.92 19.26
CA TRP A 197 -16.84 -11.61 19.80
C TRP A 197 -17.98 -12.15 18.91
N ILE A 198 -17.89 -12.01 17.60
CA ILE A 198 -18.87 -12.58 16.64
C ILE A 198 -18.96 -14.10 16.81
N ASN A 199 -17.83 -14.78 16.95
CA ASN A 199 -17.76 -16.22 17.13
C ASN A 199 -18.47 -16.68 18.43
N GLU A 200 -18.34 -15.91 19.49
CA GLU A 200 -19.07 -16.16 20.76
C GLU A 200 -20.60 -16.00 20.60
N GLN A 201 -21.03 -15.02 19.79
CA GLN A 201 -22.45 -14.74 19.56
C GLN A 201 -23.12 -15.68 18.56
N ARG A 202 -22.34 -16.42 17.75
CA ARG A 202 -22.84 -17.25 16.64
C ARG A 202 -22.29 -18.68 16.71
N PRO A 203 -22.72 -19.48 17.69
CA PRO A 203 -22.23 -20.85 17.94
C PRO A 203 -22.51 -21.82 16.77
N GLU A 204 -23.45 -21.51 15.88
CA GLU A 204 -23.74 -22.31 14.68
C GLU A 204 -22.70 -22.10 13.54
N MET A 205 -21.85 -21.08 13.64
CA MET A 205 -20.74 -20.86 12.72
C MET A 205 -19.72 -21.99 12.85
N LEU A 206 -19.24 -22.53 11.73
CA LEU A 206 -18.24 -23.59 11.75
C LEU A 206 -16.88 -23.06 12.17
N HIS A 207 -16.45 -21.99 11.53
CA HIS A 207 -15.22 -21.23 11.85
C HIS A 207 -15.19 -19.95 11.02
N TYR A 208 -14.21 -19.09 11.32
CA TYR A 208 -13.86 -17.95 10.49
C TYR A 208 -12.36 -17.95 10.15
N MET A 209 -12.01 -17.26 9.10
CA MET A 209 -10.62 -16.93 8.78
C MET A 209 -10.48 -15.41 8.76
N LEU A 210 -9.51 -14.86 9.49
CA LEU A 210 -9.31 -13.42 9.63
C LEU A 210 -9.00 -12.73 8.29
N SER A 211 -8.39 -13.44 7.35
CA SER A 211 -8.10 -12.97 6.00
C SER A 211 -8.78 -13.88 4.96
N GLY A 212 -9.94 -13.45 4.48
CA GLY A 212 -10.65 -14.06 3.36
C GLY A 212 -10.18 -13.54 2.00
N ASN A 213 -9.13 -12.72 1.96
CA ASN A 213 -8.55 -12.14 0.74
C ASN A 213 -9.46 -11.17 -0.04
N PHE A 214 -10.60 -10.77 0.53
CA PHE A 214 -11.54 -9.83 -0.08
C PHE A 214 -11.19 -8.36 0.20
N ASP A 215 -10.21 -8.12 1.08
CA ASP A 215 -9.54 -6.83 1.30
C ASP A 215 -8.60 -6.46 0.14
N THR A 216 -8.24 -7.43 -0.69
CA THR A 216 -7.37 -7.27 -1.85
C THR A 216 -6.00 -6.65 -1.52
N GLU A 217 -5.52 -6.89 -0.29
CA GLU A 217 -4.24 -6.42 0.21
C GLU A 217 -3.10 -6.77 -0.77
N LYS A 218 -2.30 -5.78 -1.13
CA LYS A 218 -1.14 -5.90 -2.04
C LYS A 218 -1.49 -6.45 -3.43
N LYS A 219 -2.72 -6.23 -3.90
CA LYS A 219 -3.22 -6.72 -5.19
C LYS A 219 -3.90 -5.62 -6.00
N THR A 220 -3.72 -5.66 -7.30
CA THR A 220 -4.54 -4.89 -8.24
C THR A 220 -5.93 -5.51 -8.31
N SER A 221 -6.98 -4.73 -8.11
CA SER A 221 -8.35 -5.23 -8.06
C SER A 221 -9.36 -4.15 -8.44
N SER A 222 -10.40 -4.53 -9.19
CA SER A 222 -11.54 -3.65 -9.48
C SER A 222 -12.27 -3.20 -8.21
N VAL A 223 -12.23 -3.99 -7.15
CA VAL A 223 -12.80 -3.59 -5.86
C VAL A 223 -12.07 -2.38 -5.29
N ASN A 224 -10.74 -2.35 -5.34
CA ASN A 224 -9.95 -1.20 -4.87
C ASN A 224 -10.16 0.03 -5.77
N LEU A 225 -10.40 -0.16 -7.06
CA LEU A 225 -10.73 0.94 -7.97
C LEU A 225 -12.08 1.59 -7.62
N LEU A 226 -13.05 0.81 -7.15
CA LEU A 226 -14.41 1.30 -6.82
C LEU A 226 -14.53 1.74 -5.36
N LYS A 227 -13.89 1.03 -4.44
CA LYS A 227 -14.12 1.12 -2.99
C LYS A 227 -12.96 1.70 -2.20
N THR A 228 -11.89 2.03 -2.85
CA THR A 228 -10.65 2.53 -2.23
C THR A 228 -10.02 1.54 -1.23
N ARG A 229 -8.71 1.54 -1.18
CA ARG A 229 -7.87 1.01 -0.10
C ARG A 229 -6.71 1.98 0.11
N GLY A 230 -6.64 2.59 1.30
CA GLY A 230 -5.81 3.74 1.58
C GLY A 230 -6.53 5.06 1.25
N LYS A 231 -5.89 5.98 0.56
CA LYS A 231 -6.47 7.28 0.19
C LYS A 231 -6.73 7.37 -1.32
N ARG A 232 -7.91 7.82 -1.69
CA ARG A 232 -8.25 8.20 -3.07
C ARG A 232 -8.00 9.69 -3.24
N VAL A 233 -7.07 10.02 -4.11
CA VAL A 233 -6.70 11.40 -4.39
C VAL A 233 -6.97 11.73 -5.85
N THR A 234 -7.73 12.79 -6.08
CA THR A 234 -7.86 13.43 -7.40
C THR A 234 -6.85 14.56 -7.49
N ALA A 235 -6.06 14.59 -8.55
CA ALA A 235 -5.13 15.65 -8.86
C ALA A 235 -5.52 16.28 -10.21
N GLU A 236 -5.73 17.61 -10.23
CA GLU A 236 -6.26 18.36 -11.37
C GLU A 236 -5.36 19.56 -11.72
N ILE A 237 -5.21 19.80 -13.00
CA ILE A 237 -4.48 20.97 -13.50
C ILE A 237 -4.98 21.36 -14.90
N THR A 238 -5.06 22.66 -15.15
CA THR A 238 -5.24 23.20 -16.51
C THR A 238 -3.90 23.66 -17.03
N VAL A 239 -3.45 23.09 -18.15
CA VAL A 239 -2.18 23.42 -18.76
C VAL A 239 -2.40 24.22 -20.06
N PRO A 240 -2.04 25.51 -20.11
CA PRO A 240 -2.13 26.32 -21.34
C PRO A 240 -1.31 25.72 -22.50
N ARG A 241 -1.83 25.89 -23.72
CA ARG A 241 -1.19 25.40 -24.96
C ARG A 241 0.29 25.81 -25.06
N GLU A 242 0.58 27.07 -24.75
CA GLU A 242 1.93 27.60 -24.83
C GLU A 242 2.91 26.92 -23.86
N ILE A 243 2.46 26.53 -22.68
CA ILE A 243 3.25 25.78 -21.71
C ILE A 243 3.50 24.35 -22.17
N LEU A 244 2.46 23.68 -22.72
CA LEU A 244 2.60 22.35 -23.32
C LEU A 244 3.62 22.36 -24.46
N MET A 245 3.47 23.30 -25.40
CA MET A 245 4.37 23.43 -26.54
C MET A 245 5.82 23.74 -26.11
N LYS A 246 5.98 24.64 -25.13
CA LYS A 246 7.30 25.05 -24.61
C LYS A 246 8.07 23.92 -23.93
N HIS A 247 7.42 23.16 -23.06
CA HIS A 247 8.08 22.17 -22.19
C HIS A 247 7.94 20.73 -22.64
N LEU A 248 6.79 20.37 -23.22
CA LEU A 248 6.51 18.99 -23.64
C LEU A 248 6.59 18.82 -25.16
N ARG A 249 6.62 19.93 -25.92
CA ARG A 249 6.65 19.93 -27.39
C ARG A 249 5.50 19.16 -28.02
N VAL A 250 4.33 19.24 -27.40
CA VAL A 250 3.12 18.52 -27.80
C VAL A 250 1.93 19.46 -27.77
N ALA A 251 1.04 19.36 -28.76
CA ALA A 251 -0.20 20.11 -28.78
C ALA A 251 -1.30 19.43 -27.96
N PRO A 252 -2.26 20.16 -27.38
CA PRO A 252 -3.37 19.58 -26.62
C PRO A 252 -4.12 18.46 -27.35
N GLU A 253 -4.33 18.64 -28.67
CA GLU A 253 -5.03 17.67 -29.51
C GLU A 253 -4.30 16.32 -29.60
N GLN A 254 -2.96 16.35 -29.56
CA GLN A 254 -2.13 15.16 -29.57
C GLN A 254 -2.18 14.44 -28.21
N ILE A 255 -2.27 15.18 -27.11
CA ILE A 255 -2.45 14.62 -25.77
C ILE A 255 -3.81 13.94 -25.68
N ALA A 256 -4.89 14.61 -26.09
CA ALA A 256 -6.23 14.05 -26.09
C ALA A 256 -6.35 12.79 -26.96
N TYR A 257 -5.71 12.79 -28.14
CA TYR A 257 -5.67 11.60 -29.00
C TYR A 257 -4.86 10.47 -28.37
N GLY A 258 -3.72 10.78 -27.73
CA GLY A 258 -2.95 9.82 -26.98
C GLY A 258 -3.74 9.17 -25.83
N GLN A 259 -4.56 9.96 -25.13
CA GLN A 259 -5.44 9.46 -24.09
C GLN A 259 -6.50 8.48 -24.63
N GLN A 260 -7.10 8.75 -25.79
CA GLN A 260 -8.05 7.83 -26.44
C GLN A 260 -7.38 6.49 -26.77
N ILE A 261 -6.16 6.52 -27.33
CA ILE A 261 -5.38 5.31 -27.63
C ILE A 261 -5.11 4.52 -26.35
N SER A 262 -4.63 5.19 -25.29
CA SER A 262 -4.29 4.55 -24.03
C SER A 262 -5.50 3.96 -23.32
N THR A 263 -6.66 4.63 -23.40
CA THR A 263 -7.92 4.11 -22.84
C THR A 263 -8.38 2.86 -23.59
N LEU A 264 -8.33 2.86 -24.92
CA LEU A 264 -8.67 1.68 -25.73
C LEU A 264 -7.70 0.52 -25.44
N SER A 265 -6.42 0.80 -25.31
CA SER A 265 -5.41 -0.19 -24.95
C SER A 265 -5.64 -0.78 -23.56
N ALA A 266 -6.01 0.05 -22.58
CA ALA A 266 -6.34 -0.41 -21.22
C ALA A 266 -7.54 -1.37 -21.22
N ILE A 267 -8.56 -1.07 -22.01
CA ILE A 267 -9.74 -1.96 -22.18
C ILE A 267 -9.29 -3.31 -22.79
N LEU A 268 -8.51 -3.28 -23.87
CA LEU A 268 -8.05 -4.48 -24.56
C LEU A 268 -7.14 -5.38 -23.71
N THR A 269 -6.33 -4.77 -22.86
CA THR A 269 -5.39 -5.49 -21.97
C THR A 269 -5.94 -5.78 -20.59
N ASN A 270 -7.18 -5.35 -20.29
CA ASN A 270 -7.76 -5.39 -18.95
C ASN A 270 -6.88 -4.72 -17.88
N SER A 271 -6.20 -3.64 -18.26
CA SER A 271 -5.40 -2.84 -17.34
C SER A 271 -6.27 -1.85 -16.56
N SER A 272 -6.02 -1.70 -15.27
CA SER A 272 -6.68 -0.67 -14.45
C SER A 272 -6.09 0.73 -14.66
N ASN A 273 -4.93 0.85 -15.31
CA ASN A 273 -4.24 2.11 -15.56
C ASN A 273 -4.31 2.47 -17.04
N ASN A 274 -4.83 3.66 -17.36
CA ASN A 274 -5.12 4.08 -18.73
C ASN A 274 -4.20 5.20 -19.24
N ALA A 275 -2.93 5.19 -18.99
CA ALA A 275 -1.89 6.04 -19.59
C ALA A 275 -0.72 6.38 -18.66
N ASN A 276 -0.81 6.13 -17.37
CA ASN A 276 0.20 6.52 -16.40
C ASN A 276 0.95 5.31 -15.86
N HIS A 277 2.14 5.59 -15.34
CA HIS A 277 2.98 4.60 -14.66
C HIS A 277 3.12 4.97 -13.17
N PRO A 278 2.03 4.96 -12.36
CA PRO A 278 2.10 5.36 -10.96
C PRO A 278 3.06 4.47 -10.15
N ALA A 279 3.23 3.20 -10.55
CA ALA A 279 4.16 2.29 -9.92
C ALA A 279 5.60 2.82 -9.87
N ASN A 280 6.06 3.55 -10.89
CA ASN A 280 7.41 4.09 -10.94
C ASN A 280 7.68 5.06 -9.78
N ALA A 281 6.82 6.07 -9.61
CA ALA A 281 6.96 7.05 -8.54
C ALA A 281 6.72 6.43 -7.16
N LEU A 282 5.70 5.58 -7.03
CA LEU A 282 5.35 4.94 -5.76
C LEU A 282 6.47 4.01 -5.28
N ALA A 283 7.05 3.19 -6.18
CA ALA A 283 8.18 2.34 -5.85
C ALA A 283 9.38 3.16 -5.34
N ALA A 284 9.73 4.21 -6.09
CA ALA A 284 10.85 5.07 -5.75
C ALA A 284 10.64 5.82 -4.42
N LEU A 285 9.41 6.31 -4.17
CA LEU A 285 9.05 6.99 -2.94
C LEU A 285 9.02 6.04 -1.75
N TYR A 286 8.41 4.86 -1.90
CA TYR A 286 8.31 3.87 -0.81
C TYR A 286 9.68 3.37 -0.38
N LEU A 287 10.58 3.07 -1.34
CA LEU A 287 11.96 2.71 -1.04
C LEU A 287 12.71 3.85 -0.33
N ALA A 288 12.55 5.09 -0.79
CA ALA A 288 13.23 6.25 -0.22
C ALA A 288 12.75 6.60 1.19
N THR A 289 11.53 6.21 1.56
CA THR A 289 10.90 6.57 2.84
C THR A 289 10.68 5.37 3.77
N GLY A 290 11.23 4.19 3.42
CA GLY A 290 11.11 2.98 4.25
C GLY A 290 9.69 2.42 4.34
N GLN A 291 8.85 2.65 3.34
CA GLN A 291 7.50 2.07 3.27
C GLN A 291 7.53 0.64 2.73
N ASP A 292 6.48 -0.13 3.02
CA ASP A 292 6.30 -1.47 2.46
C ASP A 292 6.06 -1.40 0.95
N VAL A 293 7.08 -1.77 0.16
CA VAL A 293 7.07 -1.70 -1.31
C VAL A 293 5.98 -2.61 -1.91
N ALA A 294 5.57 -3.69 -1.22
CA ALA A 294 4.52 -4.57 -1.71
C ALA A 294 3.16 -3.86 -1.83
N ASN A 295 2.94 -2.76 -1.09
CA ASN A 295 1.73 -1.95 -1.21
C ASN A 295 1.57 -1.27 -2.57
N ILE A 296 2.59 -1.27 -3.44
CA ILE A 296 2.46 -0.84 -4.84
C ILE A 296 1.38 -1.65 -5.55
N GLY A 297 1.21 -2.94 -5.21
CA GLY A 297 0.19 -3.80 -5.80
C GLY A 297 -1.23 -3.22 -5.68
N GLU A 298 -1.54 -2.55 -4.58
CA GLU A 298 -2.86 -1.94 -4.33
C GLU A 298 -2.90 -0.44 -4.62
N SER A 299 -1.80 0.29 -4.44
CA SER A 299 -1.76 1.75 -4.55
C SER A 299 -1.45 2.28 -5.96
N ASN A 300 -1.03 1.42 -6.88
CA ASN A 300 -0.70 1.83 -8.25
C ASN A 300 -1.90 2.00 -9.17
N GLN A 301 -3.12 1.91 -8.67
CA GLN A 301 -4.32 2.06 -9.49
C GLN A 301 -4.61 3.54 -9.73
N CYS A 302 -4.63 3.94 -10.99
CA CYS A 302 -4.81 5.31 -11.40
C CYS A 302 -5.62 5.39 -12.70
N THR A 303 -6.58 6.30 -12.74
CA THR A 303 -7.28 6.65 -13.97
C THR A 303 -6.96 8.08 -14.35
N THR A 304 -6.68 8.32 -15.63
CA THR A 304 -6.41 9.65 -16.18
C THR A 304 -7.50 10.04 -17.15
N TYR A 305 -7.91 11.30 -17.08
CA TYR A 305 -8.81 11.95 -18.02
C TYR A 305 -8.15 13.24 -18.53
N GLN A 306 -8.14 13.45 -19.86
CA GLN A 306 -7.50 14.59 -20.51
C GLN A 306 -8.39 15.14 -21.64
#